data_db01caeb88aeef87f95fcfdb9eb54fc9
#
_entry.id   db01caeb88aeef87f95fcfdb9eb54fc9
#
_cell.length_a   1.000
_cell.length_b   1.000
_cell.length_c   1.000
_cell.angle_alpha   90.00
_cell.angle_beta   90.00
_cell.angle_gamma   90.00
#
_symmetry.space_group_name_H-M   'P 1'
#
loop_
_entity.id
_entity.type
_entity.pdbx_description
1 polymer ?
#
loop_
_entity_poly.entity_id
_entity_poly.type
_entity_poly.pdbx_seq_one_letter_code
_entity_poly.pdbx_strand_id
1 'polypeptide(L)'
;MKIRLYASLLALLLVFPAACAFAQTAVTANPNHQQLLQGSDARTTANKRLVYDFWRIVFEAGHTEYAPMYMAEDYIQHNPTVANGRDAFLQFLTAFVKPQPIKPRVQLPLVAILAEGDYVTLVSVRTLPDPKDATKTYTTTWFDMFRIQNDKIQEHWDAATK
;
A
#
# COMPACT_ATOMS: atom_id res chain seq x y z
N MET A 1 -21.07 69.99 -44.40
CA MET A 1 -19.97 69.02 -44.40
C MET A 1 -20.13 68.15 -43.12
N LYS A 2 -20.68 66.93 -43.21
CA LYS A 2 -20.96 66.06 -42.07
C LYS A 2 -19.83 65.06 -41.91
N ILE A 3 -19.04 65.17 -40.84
CA ILE A 3 -17.96 64.24 -40.52
C ILE A 3 -18.59 63.05 -39.78
N ARG A 4 -18.49 61.85 -40.37
CA ARG A 4 -18.87 60.57 -39.69
C ARG A 4 -17.66 60.01 -38.97
N LEU A 5 -17.72 60.01 -37.64
CA LEU A 5 -16.77 59.27 -36.80
C LEU A 5 -17.11 57.79 -36.84
N TYR A 6 -16.20 56.96 -37.34
CA TYR A 6 -16.28 55.49 -37.21
C TYR A 6 -15.53 55.10 -35.92
N ALA A 7 -16.26 54.64 -34.94
CA ALA A 7 -15.68 54.05 -33.72
C ALA A 7 -15.37 52.56 -34.01
N SER A 8 -14.11 52.23 -34.20
CA SER A 8 -13.64 50.84 -34.32
C SER A 8 -13.58 50.22 -32.94
N LEU A 9 -14.48 49.29 -32.66
CA LEU A 9 -14.48 48.47 -31.44
C LEU A 9 -13.39 47.34 -31.60
N LEU A 10 -12.27 47.51 -30.92
CA LEU A 10 -11.23 46.49 -30.86
C LEU A 10 -11.61 45.42 -29.82
N ALA A 11 -12.15 44.28 -30.23
CA ALA A 11 -12.45 43.16 -29.35
C ALA A 11 -11.15 42.45 -28.96
N LEU A 12 -10.73 42.69 -27.70
CA LEU A 12 -9.58 42.00 -27.13
C LEU A 12 -9.99 40.57 -26.75
N LEU A 13 -9.64 39.59 -27.58
CA LEU A 13 -9.80 38.16 -27.29
C LEU A 13 -8.78 37.76 -26.18
N LEU A 14 -9.27 37.67 -24.94
CA LEU A 14 -8.53 37.06 -23.84
C LEU A 14 -8.45 35.54 -24.05
N VAL A 15 -7.35 35.08 -24.63
CA VAL A 15 -7.01 33.65 -24.65
C VAL A 15 -6.56 33.24 -23.27
N PHE A 16 -7.46 32.66 -22.47
CA PHE A 16 -7.07 31.98 -21.22
C PHE A 16 -6.33 30.71 -21.63
N PRO A 17 -5.07 30.50 -21.16
CA PRO A 17 -4.43 29.21 -21.34
C PRO A 17 -5.26 28.18 -20.57
N ALA A 18 -5.81 27.19 -21.28
CA ALA A 18 -6.40 26.02 -20.64
C ALA A 18 -5.30 25.35 -19.81
N ALA A 19 -5.33 25.54 -18.49
CA ALA A 19 -4.48 24.78 -17.60
C ALA A 19 -4.88 23.32 -17.76
N CYS A 20 -4.04 22.54 -18.46
CA CYS A 20 -4.15 21.08 -18.46
C CYS A 20 -3.99 20.63 -17.02
N ALA A 21 -5.10 20.41 -16.33
CA ALA A 21 -5.11 19.74 -15.04
C ALA A 21 -4.68 18.30 -15.31
N PHE A 22 -3.42 17.97 -15.04
CA PHE A 22 -2.95 16.60 -14.99
C PHE A 22 -3.65 15.92 -13.81
N ALA A 23 -4.81 15.32 -14.07
CA ALA A 23 -5.49 14.51 -13.09
C ALA A 23 -4.66 13.24 -12.88
N GLN A 24 -4.30 12.95 -11.63
CA GLN A 24 -3.63 11.71 -11.27
C GLN A 24 -4.55 10.53 -11.64
N THR A 25 -3.99 9.53 -12.34
CA THR A 25 -4.68 8.24 -12.49
C THR A 25 -4.72 7.55 -11.12
N ALA A 26 -5.93 7.24 -10.64
CA ALA A 26 -6.12 6.59 -9.36
C ALA A 26 -5.47 5.20 -9.34
N VAL A 27 -4.80 4.87 -8.24
CA VAL A 27 -4.29 3.51 -8.00
C VAL A 27 -5.47 2.61 -7.65
N THR A 28 -5.56 1.44 -8.30
CA THR A 28 -6.65 0.48 -8.09
C THR A 28 -6.12 -0.88 -7.63
N ALA A 29 -6.89 -1.53 -6.75
CA ALA A 29 -6.57 -2.87 -6.29
C ALA A 29 -6.88 -3.93 -7.37
N ASN A 30 -6.10 -5.00 -7.37
CA ASN A 30 -6.34 -6.18 -8.21
C ASN A 30 -7.26 -7.16 -7.45
N PRO A 31 -8.48 -7.46 -7.95
CA PRO A 31 -9.40 -8.36 -7.27
C PRO A 31 -8.99 -9.84 -7.37
N ASN A 32 -8.06 -10.19 -8.28
CA ASN A 32 -7.64 -11.58 -8.51
C ASN A 32 -6.46 -11.97 -7.62
N HIS A 33 -6.73 -12.23 -6.34
CA HIS A 33 -5.70 -12.63 -5.38
C HIS A 33 -5.04 -13.98 -5.74
N GLN A 34 -5.74 -14.89 -6.42
CA GLN A 34 -5.14 -16.14 -6.88
C GLN A 34 -4.00 -15.89 -7.87
N GLN A 35 -4.19 -14.96 -8.79
CA GLN A 35 -3.14 -14.55 -9.74
C GLN A 35 -1.97 -13.87 -9.02
N LEU A 36 -2.25 -13.00 -8.04
CA LEU A 36 -1.21 -12.32 -7.26
C LEU A 36 -0.30 -13.30 -6.51
N LEU A 37 -0.84 -14.45 -6.10
CA LEU A 37 -0.10 -15.49 -5.36
C LEU A 37 0.77 -16.39 -6.24
N GLN A 38 0.68 -16.31 -7.55
CA GLN A 38 1.55 -17.06 -8.45
C GLN A 38 2.94 -16.42 -8.50
N GLY A 39 3.97 -17.24 -8.28
CA GLY A 39 5.37 -16.87 -8.46
C GLY A 39 5.94 -17.41 -9.77
N SER A 40 7.19 -17.04 -10.08
CA SER A 40 7.94 -17.59 -11.22
C SER A 40 8.34 -19.07 -11.03
N ASP A 41 8.38 -19.52 -9.77
CA ASP A 41 8.76 -20.87 -9.36
C ASP A 41 8.05 -21.27 -8.05
N ALA A 42 8.31 -22.51 -7.58
CA ALA A 42 7.67 -23.04 -6.37
C ALA A 42 8.06 -22.25 -5.10
N ARG A 43 9.32 -21.80 -4.99
CA ARG A 43 9.81 -21.05 -3.82
C ARG A 43 9.15 -19.69 -3.72
N THR A 44 9.17 -18.91 -4.80
CA THR A 44 8.54 -17.59 -4.82
C THR A 44 7.03 -17.67 -4.61
N THR A 45 6.36 -18.71 -5.12
CA THR A 45 4.95 -19.00 -4.84
C THR A 45 4.71 -19.30 -3.35
N ALA A 46 5.56 -20.13 -2.73
CA ALA A 46 5.46 -20.47 -1.30
C ALA A 46 5.70 -19.23 -0.43
N ASN A 47 6.71 -18.41 -0.74
CA ASN A 47 7.02 -17.19 -0.03
C ASN A 47 5.87 -16.16 -0.10
N LYS A 48 5.24 -15.98 -1.26
CA LYS A 48 4.05 -15.14 -1.40
C LYS A 48 2.90 -15.62 -0.53
N ARG A 49 2.65 -16.94 -0.48
CA ARG A 49 1.60 -17.52 0.35
C ARG A 49 1.87 -17.34 1.85
N LEU A 50 3.13 -17.52 2.27
CA LEU A 50 3.55 -17.32 3.66
C LEU A 50 3.23 -15.89 4.12
N VAL A 51 3.66 -14.88 3.35
CA VAL A 51 3.42 -13.46 3.68
C VAL A 51 1.93 -13.13 3.62
N TYR A 52 1.21 -13.65 2.62
CA TYR A 52 -0.23 -13.44 2.48
C TYR A 52 -1.02 -14.01 3.66
N ASP A 53 -0.71 -15.23 4.10
CA ASP A 53 -1.39 -15.86 5.23
C ASP A 53 -1.00 -15.23 6.56
N PHE A 54 0.26 -14.84 6.75
CA PHE A 54 0.67 -14.00 7.89
C PHE A 54 -0.16 -12.72 7.96
N TRP A 55 -0.26 -12.01 6.83
CA TRP A 55 -1.02 -10.75 6.79
C TRP A 55 -2.48 -10.97 7.15
N ARG A 56 -3.12 -11.94 6.55
CA ARG A 56 -4.53 -12.25 6.73
C ARG A 56 -4.86 -12.73 8.16
N ILE A 57 -4.01 -13.59 8.73
CA ILE A 57 -4.30 -14.30 9.98
C ILE A 57 -3.77 -13.54 11.18
N VAL A 58 -2.51 -13.11 11.12
CA VAL A 58 -1.86 -12.47 12.26
C VAL A 58 -2.10 -10.97 12.25
N PHE A 59 -1.80 -10.30 11.12
CA PHE A 59 -1.85 -8.85 11.06
C PHE A 59 -3.27 -8.29 11.02
N GLU A 60 -4.12 -8.76 10.09
CA GLU A 60 -5.49 -8.26 9.96
C GLU A 60 -6.46 -8.85 10.98
N ALA A 61 -6.44 -10.18 11.17
CA ALA A 61 -7.37 -10.85 12.06
C ALA A 61 -6.92 -10.87 13.53
N GLY A 62 -5.70 -10.46 13.85
CA GLY A 62 -5.20 -10.31 15.22
C GLY A 62 -4.94 -11.63 15.96
N HIS A 63 -4.82 -12.74 15.24
CA HIS A 63 -4.55 -14.05 15.80
C HIS A 63 -3.05 -14.24 16.06
N THR A 64 -2.53 -13.58 17.07
CA THR A 64 -1.10 -13.53 17.41
C THR A 64 -0.53 -14.88 17.84
N GLU A 65 -1.36 -15.81 18.30
CA GLU A 65 -0.98 -17.18 18.64
C GLU A 65 -0.43 -17.97 17.44
N TYR A 66 -0.78 -17.58 16.22
CA TYR A 66 -0.24 -18.18 14.99
C TYR A 66 1.08 -17.53 14.52
N ALA A 67 1.51 -16.42 15.11
CA ALA A 67 2.72 -15.73 14.67
C ALA A 67 3.98 -16.62 14.61
N PRO A 68 4.22 -17.57 15.55
CA PRO A 68 5.37 -18.48 15.46
C PRO A 68 5.38 -19.37 14.22
N MET A 69 4.23 -19.55 13.55
CA MET A 69 4.16 -20.29 12.28
C MET A 69 4.73 -19.48 11.10
N TYR A 70 4.72 -18.15 11.20
CA TYR A 70 5.04 -17.24 10.10
C TYR A 70 6.30 -16.42 10.35
N MET A 71 6.61 -16.08 11.60
CA MET A 71 7.68 -15.14 11.95
C MET A 71 8.80 -15.83 12.73
N ALA A 72 10.04 -15.45 12.44
CA ALA A 72 11.19 -15.79 13.26
C ALA A 72 11.10 -15.14 14.65
N GLU A 73 11.69 -15.75 15.66
CA GLU A 73 11.74 -15.21 17.02
C GLU A 73 12.56 -13.92 17.08
N ASP A 74 13.71 -13.94 16.39
CA ASP A 74 14.64 -12.81 16.25
C ASP A 74 14.32 -11.90 15.05
N TYR A 75 13.02 -11.78 14.72
CA TYR A 75 12.50 -10.91 13.66
C TYR A 75 13.06 -9.49 13.74
N ILE A 76 13.49 -8.95 12.61
CA ILE A 76 14.05 -7.60 12.50
C ILE A 76 13.02 -6.67 11.84
N GLN A 77 12.74 -5.57 12.51
CA GLN A 77 11.83 -4.53 12.04
C GLN A 77 12.62 -3.28 11.66
N HIS A 78 12.46 -2.82 10.42
CA HIS A 78 13.10 -1.59 9.94
C HIS A 78 12.19 -0.37 9.99
N ASN A 79 10.92 -0.54 10.42
CA ASN A 79 10.05 0.59 10.73
C ASN A 79 10.55 1.28 12.00
N PRO A 80 10.82 2.61 11.96
CA PRO A 80 11.44 3.33 13.09
C PRO A 80 10.55 3.47 14.33
N THR A 81 9.27 3.08 14.23
CA THR A 81 8.29 3.18 15.33
C THR A 81 7.98 1.84 16.00
N VAL A 82 8.55 0.73 15.51
CA VAL A 82 8.31 -0.63 16.03
C VAL A 82 9.64 -1.29 16.42
N ALA A 83 9.71 -1.86 17.59
CA ALA A 83 10.93 -2.52 18.09
C ALA A 83 11.16 -3.88 17.40
N ASN A 84 12.44 -4.34 17.42
CA ASN A 84 12.85 -5.65 16.93
C ASN A 84 12.34 -6.79 17.81
N GLY A 85 12.24 -7.98 17.23
CA GLY A 85 11.76 -9.20 17.85
C GLY A 85 10.28 -9.44 17.61
N ARG A 86 9.94 -10.73 17.41
CA ARG A 86 8.54 -11.15 17.20
C ARG A 86 7.63 -10.67 18.35
N ASP A 87 8.03 -10.85 19.59
CA ASP A 87 7.20 -10.50 20.76
C ASP A 87 6.95 -9.00 20.83
N ALA A 88 7.95 -8.16 20.53
CA ALA A 88 7.79 -6.71 20.50
C ALA A 88 6.81 -6.28 19.38
N PHE A 89 6.91 -6.89 18.21
CA PHE A 89 5.95 -6.68 17.13
C PHE A 89 4.52 -7.09 17.54
N LEU A 90 4.35 -8.25 18.20
CA LEU A 90 3.03 -8.71 18.64
C LEU A 90 2.44 -7.82 19.74
N GLN A 91 3.27 -7.33 20.64
CA GLN A 91 2.84 -6.36 21.66
C GLN A 91 2.35 -5.06 21.00
N PHE A 92 3.08 -4.56 20.00
CA PHE A 92 2.65 -3.41 19.18
C PHE A 92 1.31 -3.71 18.50
N LEU A 93 1.19 -4.83 17.79
CA LEU A 93 -0.02 -5.19 17.04
C LEU A 93 -1.26 -5.28 17.94
N THR A 94 -1.17 -5.92 19.10
CA THR A 94 -2.30 -6.13 20.04
C THR A 94 -2.84 -4.83 20.65
N ALA A 95 -2.07 -3.74 20.60
CA ALA A 95 -2.55 -2.43 20.99
C ALA A 95 -3.63 -1.87 20.05
N PHE A 96 -3.62 -2.26 18.77
CA PHE A 96 -4.50 -1.73 17.74
C PHE A 96 -5.49 -2.75 17.17
N VAL A 97 -5.12 -4.04 17.16
CA VAL A 97 -5.92 -5.10 16.56
C VAL A 97 -6.39 -6.08 17.64
N LYS A 98 -7.69 -6.36 17.68
CA LYS A 98 -8.28 -7.41 18.50
C LYS A 98 -8.61 -8.61 17.64
N PRO A 99 -8.56 -9.85 18.19
CA PRO A 99 -8.92 -11.05 17.45
C PRO A 99 -10.32 -10.94 16.83
N GLN A 100 -10.43 -11.24 15.56
CA GLN A 100 -11.67 -11.24 14.78
C GLN A 100 -11.68 -12.41 13.79
N PRO A 101 -12.84 -12.79 13.22
CA PRO A 101 -12.91 -13.90 12.29
C PRO A 101 -11.96 -13.76 11.11
N ILE A 102 -11.14 -14.78 10.87
CA ILE A 102 -10.21 -14.84 9.75
C ILE A 102 -10.99 -14.82 8.44
N LYS A 103 -10.79 -13.79 7.62
CA LYS A 103 -11.43 -13.68 6.31
C LYS A 103 -10.79 -14.63 5.29
N PRO A 104 -11.52 -15.08 4.26
CA PRO A 104 -10.95 -15.98 3.24
C PRO A 104 -9.86 -15.33 2.38
N ARG A 105 -9.81 -14.00 2.33
CA ARG A 105 -8.81 -13.22 1.59
C ARG A 105 -8.30 -12.06 2.45
N VAL A 106 -7.07 -11.63 2.19
CA VAL A 106 -6.52 -10.35 2.67
C VAL A 106 -7.48 -9.21 2.31
N GLN A 107 -7.74 -8.33 3.26
CA GLN A 107 -8.63 -7.17 3.09
C GLN A 107 -7.86 -5.92 2.65
N LEU A 108 -6.54 -5.87 2.88
CA LEU A 108 -5.68 -4.85 2.31
C LEU A 108 -5.91 -4.76 0.79
N PRO A 109 -6.20 -3.59 0.21
CA PRO A 109 -6.47 -3.44 -1.21
C PRO A 109 -5.19 -3.62 -2.03
N LEU A 110 -4.82 -4.88 -2.29
CA LEU A 110 -3.58 -5.27 -2.97
C LEU A 110 -3.60 -4.86 -4.45
N VAL A 111 -2.55 -4.20 -4.89
CA VAL A 111 -2.25 -3.92 -6.31
C VAL A 111 -1.45 -5.08 -6.89
N ALA A 112 -0.42 -5.53 -6.17
CA ALA A 112 0.49 -6.60 -6.56
C ALA A 112 1.07 -7.32 -5.35
N ILE A 113 1.54 -8.55 -5.55
CA ILE A 113 2.47 -9.25 -4.67
C ILE A 113 3.66 -9.63 -5.52
N LEU A 114 4.81 -9.02 -5.26
CA LEU A 114 6.05 -9.29 -5.98
C LEU A 114 6.92 -10.23 -5.14
N ALA A 115 7.65 -11.14 -5.80
CA ALA A 115 8.62 -11.99 -5.11
C ALA A 115 9.82 -12.25 -6.01
N GLU A 116 11.01 -12.12 -5.42
CA GLU A 116 12.28 -12.46 -6.05
C GLU A 116 13.21 -13.06 -4.98
N GLY A 117 13.70 -14.27 -5.22
CA GLY A 117 14.51 -14.99 -4.23
C GLY A 117 13.79 -15.12 -2.90
N ASP A 118 14.38 -14.53 -1.86
CA ASP A 118 13.87 -14.55 -0.48
C ASP A 118 12.95 -13.36 -0.15
N TYR A 119 12.79 -12.42 -1.08
CA TYR A 119 12.03 -11.21 -0.82
C TYR A 119 10.61 -11.30 -1.37
N VAL A 120 9.67 -10.77 -0.58
CA VAL A 120 8.28 -10.60 -0.98
C VAL A 120 7.86 -9.18 -0.67
N THR A 121 7.21 -8.50 -1.63
CA THR A 121 6.66 -7.15 -1.42
C THR A 121 5.16 -7.16 -1.67
N LEU A 122 4.39 -6.75 -0.66
CA LEU A 122 3.00 -6.39 -0.82
C LEU A 122 2.93 -4.94 -1.32
N VAL A 123 2.25 -4.73 -2.44
CA VAL A 123 1.96 -3.40 -2.97
C VAL A 123 0.48 -3.15 -2.78
N SER A 124 0.13 -2.11 -2.04
CA SER A 124 -1.27 -1.81 -1.71
C SER A 124 -1.68 -0.40 -2.07
N VAL A 125 -2.98 -0.18 -2.24
CA VAL A 125 -3.56 1.15 -2.38
C VAL A 125 -3.61 1.82 -1.01
N ARG A 126 -3.13 3.04 -0.93
CA ARG A 126 -3.31 3.93 0.22
C ARG A 126 -4.12 5.15 -0.19
N THR A 127 -5.22 5.39 0.51
CA THR A 127 -6.03 6.59 0.32
C THR A 127 -5.66 7.61 1.39
N LEU A 128 -5.32 8.82 0.97
CA LEU A 128 -4.88 9.90 1.85
C LEU A 128 -5.74 11.15 1.61
N PRO A 129 -5.93 12.02 2.63
CA PRO A 129 -6.52 13.34 2.44
C PRO A 129 -5.70 14.17 1.46
N ASP A 130 -6.38 14.95 0.60
CA ASP A 130 -5.68 15.90 -0.26
C ASP A 130 -5.12 17.05 0.59
N PRO A 131 -3.81 17.36 0.52
CA PRO A 131 -3.19 18.40 1.32
C PRO A 131 -3.68 19.82 0.98
N LYS A 132 -4.33 19.99 -0.18
CA LYS A 132 -4.88 21.28 -0.65
C LYS A 132 -6.38 21.40 -0.44
N ASP A 133 -7.09 20.29 -0.22
CA ASP A 133 -8.54 20.26 -0.05
C ASP A 133 -8.93 19.09 0.87
N ALA A 134 -9.13 19.37 2.14
CA ALA A 134 -9.47 18.35 3.15
C ALA A 134 -10.81 17.63 2.89
N THR A 135 -11.63 18.11 1.95
CA THR A 135 -12.88 17.43 1.53
C THR A 135 -12.64 16.36 0.48
N LYS A 136 -11.43 16.29 -0.07
CA LYS A 136 -11.02 15.35 -1.11
C LYS A 136 -9.97 14.37 -0.60
N THR A 137 -9.84 13.27 -1.32
CA THR A 137 -8.79 12.28 -1.12
C THR A 137 -8.08 11.99 -2.44
N TYR A 138 -6.85 11.50 -2.34
CA TYR A 138 -6.12 10.94 -3.47
C TYR A 138 -5.63 9.53 -3.12
N THR A 139 -5.29 8.74 -4.12
CA THR A 139 -4.72 7.42 -3.93
C THR A 139 -3.23 7.42 -4.25
N THR A 140 -2.48 6.65 -3.46
CA THR A 140 -1.06 6.35 -3.71
C THR A 140 -0.80 4.89 -3.41
N THR A 141 0.44 4.43 -3.51
CA THR A 141 0.84 3.08 -3.16
C THR A 141 1.60 3.06 -1.85
N TRP A 142 1.44 1.96 -1.11
CA TRP A 142 2.25 1.60 0.04
C TRP A 142 2.96 0.29 -0.25
N PHE A 143 4.15 0.10 0.31
CA PHE A 143 5.01 -1.05 0.07
C PHE A 143 5.42 -1.64 1.42
N ASP A 144 5.10 -2.91 1.64
CA ASP A 144 5.57 -3.71 2.77
C ASP A 144 6.44 -4.81 2.20
N MET A 145 7.75 -4.77 2.45
CA MET A 145 8.71 -5.73 1.96
C MET A 145 9.17 -6.64 3.10
N PHE A 146 9.24 -7.93 2.81
CA PHE A 146 9.61 -8.99 3.74
C PHE A 146 10.78 -9.80 3.19
N ARG A 147 11.69 -10.20 4.07
CA ARG A 147 12.69 -11.23 3.76
C ARG A 147 12.33 -12.53 4.46
N ILE A 148 12.33 -13.61 3.71
CA ILE A 148 12.00 -14.94 4.17
C ILE A 148 13.29 -15.73 4.37
N GLN A 149 13.44 -16.38 5.53
CA GLN A 149 14.54 -17.26 5.85
C GLN A 149 14.02 -18.43 6.67
N ASN A 150 14.40 -19.67 6.31
CA ASN A 150 13.95 -20.89 6.98
C ASN A 150 12.40 -20.95 7.11
N ASP A 151 11.70 -20.65 6.01
CA ASP A 151 10.23 -20.61 5.93
C ASP A 151 9.58 -19.69 6.98
N LYS A 152 10.28 -18.62 7.38
CA LYS A 152 9.80 -17.60 8.31
C LYS A 152 10.08 -16.20 7.77
N ILE A 153 9.21 -15.25 8.11
CA ILE A 153 9.47 -13.83 7.94
C ILE A 153 10.56 -13.44 8.94
N GLN A 154 11.73 -13.09 8.42
CA GLN A 154 12.89 -12.70 9.19
C GLN A 154 13.02 -11.20 9.33
N GLU A 155 12.67 -10.44 8.29
CA GLU A 155 12.79 -8.99 8.28
C GLU A 155 11.62 -8.33 7.56
N HIS A 156 11.35 -7.08 7.94
CA HIS A 156 10.32 -6.25 7.32
C HIS A 156 10.78 -4.80 7.16
N TRP A 157 10.46 -4.22 6.01
CA TRP A 157 10.63 -2.80 5.67
C TRP A 157 9.32 -2.22 5.18
N ASP A 158 9.05 -0.98 5.54
CA ASP A 158 7.98 -0.18 4.99
C ASP A 158 8.40 1.28 4.81
N ALA A 159 7.52 2.12 4.29
CA ALA A 159 7.77 3.54 4.07
C ALA A 159 7.41 4.42 5.27
N ALA A 160 7.27 3.84 6.48
CA ALA A 160 6.92 4.61 7.67
C ALA A 160 8.02 5.62 8.04
N THR A 161 7.58 6.77 8.52
CA THR A 161 8.43 7.85 9.02
C THR A 161 8.15 8.09 10.51
N LYS A 162 9.11 8.70 11.21
CA LYS A 162 8.94 9.14 12.61
C LYS A 162 7.97 10.31 12.70
#